data_3db1179c6663cd1a02425ef13514b2c0
#
_entry.id   3db1179c6663cd1a02425ef13514b2c0
#
_cell.length_a   1.000
_cell.length_b   1.000
_cell.length_c   1.000
_cell.angle_alpha   90.00
_cell.angle_beta   90.00
_cell.angle_gamma   90.00
#
_symmetry.space_group_name_H-M   'P 1'
#
loop_
_entity.id
_entity.type
_entity.pdbx_description
1 polymer ?
#
loop_
_entity_poly.entity_id
_entity_poly.type
_entity_poly.pdbx_seq_one_letter_code
_entity_poly.pdbx_strand_id
1 'polypeptide(L)'
;QRKQHTLIEIKGKGSGKATGRRTLIKDAYVPVGSRSFKIESAAGFSVGDEVIVRRIGNKEWIREIGMDRITPRSTGGTVQWEPFDLDFERVIKAIKGDTITIDAPIACAIDGRWGGGEVRSVDNSGRISQVGIEDLRGDSEFDPKIKADLEGGKGKYFSDEQHSWEFITINFAENVWVRDVTAIHFGYTGVHVSQDARWV
;
A
#
# COMPACT_ATOMS: atom_id res chain seq x y z
N GLN A 1 18.26 24.41 -12.55
CA GLN A 1 16.86 24.74 -12.25
C GLN A 1 16.44 23.97 -11.03
N ARG A 2 15.96 24.66 -9.99
CA ARG A 2 15.38 24.03 -8.79
C ARG A 2 14.15 23.19 -9.22
N LYS A 3 14.04 21.96 -8.72
CA LYS A 3 12.94 21.03 -9.00
C LYS A 3 12.57 20.25 -7.74
N GLN A 4 11.35 19.85 -7.64
CA GLN A 4 10.92 18.87 -6.65
C GLN A 4 11.65 17.54 -6.86
N HIS A 5 12.21 16.98 -5.80
CA HIS A 5 12.91 15.69 -5.83
C HIS A 5 12.97 15.09 -4.42
N THR A 6 13.21 13.81 -4.35
CA THR A 6 13.54 13.10 -3.11
C THR A 6 15.05 13.23 -2.86
N LEU A 7 15.43 13.52 -1.62
CA LEU A 7 16.85 13.64 -1.26
C LEU A 7 17.51 12.25 -1.10
N ILE A 8 16.85 11.33 -0.40
CA ILE A 8 17.32 9.96 -0.19
C ILE A 8 16.24 8.98 -0.62
N GLU A 9 16.57 8.11 -1.57
CA GLU A 9 15.64 7.10 -2.05
C GLU A 9 16.14 5.70 -1.68
N ILE A 10 15.32 4.95 -0.91
CA ILE A 10 15.45 3.50 -0.70
C ILE A 10 14.50 2.84 -1.69
N LYS A 11 15.03 2.12 -2.68
CA LYS A 11 14.21 1.58 -3.76
C LYS A 11 14.71 0.25 -4.28
N GLY A 12 13.84 -0.76 -4.20
CA GLY A 12 14.01 -2.03 -4.91
C GLY A 12 13.62 -1.93 -6.39
N LYS A 13 13.74 -3.04 -7.10
CA LYS A 13 13.43 -3.12 -8.55
C LYS A 13 11.94 -3.40 -8.82
N GLY A 14 11.17 -3.73 -7.80
CA GLY A 14 9.75 -4.06 -7.87
C GLY A 14 9.36 -5.14 -6.86
N SER A 15 8.09 -5.46 -6.78
CA SER A 15 7.56 -6.49 -5.89
C SER A 15 6.16 -6.93 -6.30
N GLY A 16 5.63 -7.93 -5.59
CA GLY A 16 4.20 -8.25 -5.61
C GLY A 16 3.67 -8.80 -6.93
N LYS A 17 4.51 -9.27 -7.85
CA LYS A 17 4.02 -9.89 -9.07
C LYS A 17 3.41 -11.24 -8.73
N ALA A 18 2.08 -11.37 -8.88
CA ALA A 18 1.41 -12.65 -8.76
C ALA A 18 2.02 -13.64 -9.79
N THR A 19 2.50 -14.78 -9.29
CA THR A 19 2.96 -15.89 -10.12
C THR A 19 1.79 -16.84 -10.41
N GLY A 20 1.96 -17.81 -11.30
CA GLY A 20 0.86 -18.62 -11.86
C GLY A 20 0.06 -19.48 -10.87
N ARG A 21 0.50 -19.66 -9.61
CA ARG A 21 -0.19 -20.50 -8.64
C ARG A 21 -1.30 -19.72 -7.94
N ARG A 22 -2.50 -20.31 -7.95
CA ARG A 22 -3.72 -19.69 -7.42
C ARG A 22 -4.66 -20.75 -6.87
N THR A 23 -5.37 -20.44 -5.76
CA THR A 23 -6.43 -21.25 -5.20
C THR A 23 -7.51 -20.34 -4.61
N LEU A 24 -8.79 -20.75 -4.67
CA LEU A 24 -9.88 -19.98 -4.09
C LEU A 24 -9.99 -20.23 -2.58
N ILE A 25 -10.48 -19.25 -1.86
CA ILE A 25 -10.89 -19.40 -0.46
C ILE A 25 -12.23 -20.12 -0.44
N LYS A 26 -12.29 -21.25 0.28
CA LYS A 26 -13.44 -22.14 0.34
C LYS A 26 -14.45 -21.73 1.41
N ASP A 27 -14.01 -21.04 2.45
CA ASP A 27 -14.91 -20.55 3.49
C ASP A 27 -15.88 -19.51 2.92
N ALA A 28 -17.17 -19.67 3.17
CA ALA A 28 -18.19 -18.73 2.72
C ALA A 28 -17.99 -17.33 3.31
N TYR A 29 -17.40 -17.27 4.50
CA TYR A 29 -17.09 -16.02 5.19
C TYR A 29 -15.82 -16.16 6.04
N VAL A 30 -14.86 -15.29 5.81
CA VAL A 30 -13.64 -15.13 6.64
C VAL A 30 -13.72 -13.77 7.34
N PRO A 31 -13.89 -13.73 8.67
CA PRO A 31 -14.01 -12.46 9.40
C PRO A 31 -12.71 -11.64 9.34
N VAL A 32 -12.84 -10.31 9.45
CA VAL A 32 -11.71 -9.43 9.71
C VAL A 32 -10.95 -9.90 10.96
N GLY A 33 -9.63 -9.84 10.94
CA GLY A 33 -8.80 -10.32 12.05
C GLY A 33 -8.42 -11.81 11.96
N SER A 34 -8.98 -12.55 10.99
CA SER A 34 -8.64 -13.97 10.81
C SER A 34 -7.21 -14.15 10.31
N ARG A 35 -6.55 -15.18 10.85
CA ARG A 35 -5.24 -15.67 10.38
C ARG A 35 -5.30 -17.05 9.76
N SER A 36 -6.43 -17.75 9.86
CA SER A 36 -6.59 -19.09 9.30
C SER A 36 -7.92 -19.19 8.57
N PHE A 37 -7.89 -19.84 7.43
CA PHE A 37 -9.07 -20.11 6.59
C PHE A 37 -8.81 -21.28 5.64
N LYS A 38 -9.89 -21.86 5.12
CA LYS A 38 -9.84 -22.97 4.17
C LYS A 38 -9.73 -22.46 2.75
N ILE A 39 -8.92 -23.15 1.97
CA ILE A 39 -8.76 -22.96 0.53
C ILE A 39 -9.20 -24.22 -0.23
N GLU A 40 -9.45 -24.13 -1.52
CA GLU A 40 -9.87 -25.30 -2.33
C GLU A 40 -8.80 -26.36 -2.40
N SER A 41 -7.54 -25.94 -2.51
CA SER A 41 -6.39 -26.87 -2.52
C SER A 41 -5.12 -26.16 -2.04
N ALA A 42 -4.43 -26.78 -1.09
CA ALA A 42 -3.10 -26.36 -0.66
C ALA A 42 -1.97 -26.93 -1.54
N ALA A 43 -2.29 -27.71 -2.57
CA ALA A 43 -1.29 -28.30 -3.43
C ALA A 43 -0.36 -27.25 -4.05
N GLY A 44 0.94 -27.44 -3.82
CA GLY A 44 1.98 -26.57 -4.32
C GLY A 44 2.21 -25.30 -3.51
N PHE A 45 1.55 -25.10 -2.38
CA PHE A 45 1.92 -24.11 -1.36
C PHE A 45 2.73 -24.78 -0.26
N SER A 46 3.65 -24.03 0.32
CA SER A 46 4.53 -24.47 1.42
C SER A 46 4.54 -23.47 2.55
N VAL A 47 4.88 -23.95 3.74
CA VAL A 47 5.16 -23.06 4.87
C VAL A 47 6.38 -22.20 4.53
N GLY A 48 6.27 -20.90 4.74
CA GLY A 48 7.28 -19.92 4.36
C GLY A 48 7.00 -19.23 3.03
N ASP A 49 6.08 -19.75 2.20
CA ASP A 49 5.73 -19.07 0.95
C ASP A 49 5.13 -17.68 1.22
N GLU A 50 5.59 -16.71 0.45
CA GLU A 50 4.95 -15.41 0.35
C GLU A 50 3.77 -15.49 -0.62
N VAL A 51 2.64 -14.97 -0.18
CA VAL A 51 1.38 -15.02 -0.92
C VAL A 51 0.63 -13.71 -0.85
N ILE A 52 -0.19 -13.47 -1.84
CA ILE A 52 -1.25 -12.47 -1.77
C ILE A 52 -2.55 -13.19 -1.41
N VAL A 53 -3.14 -12.80 -0.28
CA VAL A 53 -4.53 -13.10 0.04
C VAL A 53 -5.36 -11.98 -0.55
N ARG A 54 -6.16 -12.28 -1.56
CA ARG A 54 -6.98 -11.30 -2.28
C ARG A 54 -8.44 -11.41 -1.86
N ARG A 55 -9.01 -10.30 -1.45
CA ARG A 55 -10.46 -10.13 -1.39
C ARG A 55 -10.93 -9.63 -2.74
N ILE A 56 -11.74 -10.42 -3.43
CA ILE A 56 -12.29 -10.07 -4.75
C ILE A 56 -13.52 -9.18 -4.55
N GLY A 57 -13.59 -8.08 -5.29
CA GLY A 57 -14.76 -7.20 -5.32
C GLY A 57 -15.71 -7.54 -6.48
N ASN A 58 -17.00 -7.30 -6.29
CA ASN A 58 -17.99 -7.44 -7.34
C ASN A 58 -18.95 -6.23 -7.39
N LYS A 59 -19.79 -6.15 -8.44
CA LYS A 59 -20.73 -5.03 -8.63
C LYS A 59 -21.82 -5.00 -7.55
N GLU A 60 -22.21 -6.14 -7.04
CA GLU A 60 -23.20 -6.28 -5.97
C GLU A 60 -22.70 -5.62 -4.69
N TRP A 61 -21.41 -5.80 -4.37
CA TRP A 61 -20.79 -5.11 -3.24
C TRP A 61 -20.78 -3.58 -3.41
N ILE A 62 -20.38 -3.06 -4.58
CA ILE A 62 -20.36 -1.62 -4.86
C ILE A 62 -21.77 -1.04 -4.74
N ARG A 63 -22.78 -1.76 -5.23
CA ARG A 63 -24.20 -1.37 -5.14
C ARG A 63 -24.70 -1.36 -3.70
N GLU A 64 -24.36 -2.39 -2.92
CA GLU A 64 -24.78 -2.50 -1.51
C GLU A 64 -24.27 -1.34 -0.66
N ILE A 65 -23.02 -0.93 -0.86
CA ILE A 65 -22.45 0.22 -0.16
C ILE A 65 -22.82 1.56 -0.79
N GLY A 66 -23.60 1.58 -1.88
CA GLY A 66 -24.11 2.79 -2.52
C GLY A 66 -23.09 3.61 -3.31
N MET A 67 -21.93 3.03 -3.61
CA MET A 67 -20.82 3.74 -4.27
C MET A 67 -20.96 3.80 -5.80
N ASP A 68 -21.94 3.14 -6.39
CA ASP A 68 -22.36 3.26 -7.79
C ASP A 68 -23.39 4.37 -8.04
N ARG A 69 -23.83 5.07 -6.98
CA ARG A 69 -24.87 6.13 -7.02
C ARG A 69 -24.54 7.34 -6.13
N ILE A 70 -23.29 7.73 -6.12
CA ILE A 70 -22.85 8.91 -5.36
C ILE A 70 -23.45 10.15 -5.99
N THR A 71 -24.10 11.01 -5.17
CA THR A 71 -24.66 12.28 -5.65
C THR A 71 -23.55 13.17 -6.22
N PRO A 72 -23.62 13.59 -7.48
CA PRO A 72 -22.64 14.46 -8.08
C PRO A 72 -22.47 15.79 -7.33
N ARG A 73 -21.23 16.21 -7.16
CA ARG A 73 -20.92 17.56 -6.61
C ARG A 73 -21.17 18.61 -7.68
N SER A 74 -21.65 19.77 -7.27
CA SER A 74 -21.87 20.93 -8.17
C SER A 74 -20.59 21.40 -8.86
N THR A 75 -19.42 21.17 -8.25
CA THR A 75 -18.10 21.50 -8.77
C THR A 75 -17.52 20.45 -9.73
N GLY A 76 -18.23 19.36 -9.98
CA GLY A 76 -17.74 18.22 -10.77
C GLY A 76 -16.81 17.27 -9.98
N GLY A 77 -16.13 16.38 -10.68
CA GLY A 77 -15.13 15.48 -10.10
C GLY A 77 -15.68 14.27 -9.33
N THR A 78 -17.00 14.03 -9.31
CA THR A 78 -17.58 12.83 -8.68
C THR A 78 -17.42 11.64 -9.63
N VAL A 79 -16.78 10.59 -9.14
CA VAL A 79 -16.59 9.33 -9.85
C VAL A 79 -17.37 8.23 -9.13
N GLN A 80 -18.21 7.48 -9.87
CA GLN A 80 -18.85 6.28 -9.37
C GLN A 80 -17.82 5.16 -9.26
N TRP A 81 -17.97 4.29 -8.27
CA TRP A 81 -17.00 3.21 -8.07
C TRP A 81 -17.30 2.02 -8.95
N GLU A 82 -16.26 1.48 -9.52
CA GLU A 82 -16.26 0.15 -10.14
C GLU A 82 -15.69 -0.89 -9.16
N PRO A 83 -15.98 -2.19 -9.34
CA PRO A 83 -15.40 -3.23 -8.52
C PRO A 83 -13.87 -3.21 -8.51
N PHE A 84 -13.28 -3.42 -7.34
CA PHE A 84 -11.84 -3.53 -7.17
C PHE A 84 -11.50 -4.60 -6.14
N ASP A 85 -10.32 -5.16 -6.26
CA ASP A 85 -9.79 -6.16 -5.36
C ASP A 85 -8.95 -5.51 -4.26
N LEU A 86 -8.84 -6.19 -3.10
CA LEU A 86 -7.97 -5.79 -2.02
C LEU A 86 -6.95 -6.90 -1.79
N ASP A 87 -5.67 -6.55 -1.90
CA ASP A 87 -4.55 -7.47 -1.78
C ASP A 87 -3.88 -7.33 -0.41
N PHE A 88 -3.66 -8.48 0.25
CA PHE A 88 -2.96 -8.58 1.52
C PHE A 88 -1.75 -9.49 1.33
N GLU A 89 -0.55 -8.93 1.28
CA GLU A 89 0.67 -9.73 1.32
C GLU A 89 0.82 -10.43 2.67
N ARG A 90 1.08 -11.73 2.63
CA ARG A 90 1.18 -12.58 3.83
C ARG A 90 2.23 -13.67 3.61
N VAL A 91 2.67 -14.26 4.71
CA VAL A 91 3.54 -15.45 4.71
C VAL A 91 2.77 -16.61 5.30
N ILE A 92 2.78 -17.75 4.64
CA ILE A 92 2.15 -18.98 5.15
C ILE A 92 2.98 -19.50 6.33
N LYS A 93 2.35 -19.61 7.51
CA LYS A 93 2.98 -20.12 8.75
C LYS A 93 2.63 -21.55 9.06
N ALA A 94 1.50 -22.04 8.57
CA ALA A 94 1.11 -23.45 8.74
C ALA A 94 0.15 -23.87 7.63
N ILE A 95 0.18 -25.16 7.30
CA ILE A 95 -0.77 -25.84 6.41
C ILE A 95 -1.25 -27.11 7.10
N LYS A 96 -2.58 -27.29 7.24
CA LYS A 96 -3.22 -28.49 7.78
C LYS A 96 -4.36 -28.90 6.84
N GLY A 97 -4.12 -29.91 6.01
CA GLY A 97 -5.02 -30.21 4.89
C GLY A 97 -5.20 -28.99 3.99
N ASP A 98 -6.42 -28.56 3.78
CA ASP A 98 -6.73 -27.35 2.99
C ASP A 98 -6.87 -26.08 3.84
N THR A 99 -6.50 -26.12 5.12
CA THR A 99 -6.47 -24.93 5.99
C THR A 99 -5.07 -24.34 6.01
N ILE A 100 -4.95 -23.06 5.62
CA ILE A 100 -3.70 -22.29 5.75
C ILE A 100 -3.80 -21.34 6.94
N THR A 101 -2.64 -21.08 7.56
CA THR A 101 -2.47 -20.04 8.60
C THR A 101 -1.42 -19.06 8.10
N ILE A 102 -1.70 -17.78 8.21
CA ILE A 102 -0.85 -16.68 7.75
C ILE A 102 -0.25 -15.90 8.92
N ASP A 103 0.84 -15.18 8.66
CA ASP A 103 1.64 -14.43 9.65
C ASP A 103 0.90 -13.24 10.28
N ALA A 104 0.09 -12.54 9.51
CA ALA A 104 -0.66 -11.39 9.97
C ALA A 104 -2.16 -11.52 9.58
N PRO A 105 -3.09 -10.97 10.38
CA PRO A 105 -4.51 -11.08 10.08
C PRO A 105 -4.88 -10.31 8.80
N ILE A 106 -5.99 -10.74 8.17
CA ILE A 106 -6.60 -9.93 7.10
C ILE A 106 -7.31 -8.71 7.71
N ALA A 107 -7.20 -7.57 7.05
CA ALA A 107 -7.77 -6.31 7.54
C ALA A 107 -9.18 -6.01 6.98
N CYS A 108 -9.70 -6.84 6.08
CA CYS A 108 -11.05 -6.76 5.53
C CYS A 108 -11.68 -8.15 5.49
N ALA A 109 -12.95 -8.28 5.85
CA ALA A 109 -13.65 -9.55 5.74
C ALA A 109 -13.74 -10.03 4.28
N ILE A 110 -13.62 -11.34 4.08
CA ILE A 110 -13.81 -11.99 2.78
C ILE A 110 -15.14 -12.73 2.83
N ASP A 111 -16.11 -12.30 2.04
CA ASP A 111 -17.47 -12.84 2.00
C ASP A 111 -17.79 -13.31 0.57
N GLY A 112 -18.19 -14.58 0.44
CA GLY A 112 -18.51 -15.16 -0.85
C GLY A 112 -19.63 -14.43 -1.62
N ARG A 113 -20.56 -13.78 -0.91
CA ARG A 113 -21.61 -12.93 -1.54
C ARG A 113 -21.03 -11.72 -2.29
N TRP A 114 -19.91 -11.22 -1.80
CA TRP A 114 -19.30 -9.98 -2.29
C TRP A 114 -18.05 -10.22 -3.12
N GLY A 115 -17.92 -11.43 -3.71
CA GLY A 115 -16.82 -11.79 -4.58
C GLY A 115 -15.89 -12.86 -4.02
N GLY A 116 -15.95 -13.13 -2.70
CA GLY A 116 -15.07 -14.12 -2.06
C GLY A 116 -13.61 -13.72 -2.07
N GLY A 117 -12.73 -14.69 -2.16
CA GLY A 117 -11.30 -14.44 -2.18
C GLY A 117 -10.47 -15.58 -2.75
N GLU A 118 -9.20 -15.28 -2.92
CA GLU A 118 -8.21 -16.21 -3.42
C GLU A 118 -6.85 -16.04 -2.73
N VAL A 119 -6.02 -17.07 -2.84
CA VAL A 119 -4.61 -17.04 -2.45
C VAL A 119 -3.76 -17.25 -3.69
N ARG A 120 -2.77 -16.39 -3.91
CA ARG A 120 -1.87 -16.41 -5.05
C ARG A 120 -0.42 -16.39 -4.58
N SER A 121 0.44 -17.17 -5.21
CA SER A 121 1.88 -17.02 -5.03
C SER A 121 2.35 -15.67 -5.58
N VAL A 122 3.34 -15.10 -4.93
CA VAL A 122 3.92 -13.81 -5.31
C VAL A 122 5.44 -13.94 -5.46
N ASP A 123 5.99 -13.18 -6.39
CA ASP A 123 7.43 -12.99 -6.53
C ASP A 123 7.81 -11.60 -6.00
N ASN A 124 8.59 -11.59 -4.93
CA ASN A 124 9.12 -10.41 -4.27
C ASN A 124 10.63 -10.24 -4.45
N SER A 125 11.24 -11.00 -5.36
CA SER A 125 12.71 -11.01 -5.57
C SER A 125 13.30 -9.63 -5.94
N GLY A 126 12.48 -8.71 -6.39
CA GLY A 126 12.87 -7.32 -6.67
C GLY A 126 12.88 -6.39 -5.45
N ARG A 127 12.34 -6.83 -4.31
CA ARG A 127 12.33 -6.06 -3.06
C ARG A 127 13.70 -6.13 -2.39
N ILE A 128 14.18 -5.00 -1.88
CA ILE A 128 15.37 -4.95 -1.04
C ILE A 128 14.97 -5.01 0.44
N SER A 129 15.90 -5.45 1.29
CA SER A 129 15.62 -5.60 2.72
C SER A 129 16.81 -5.23 3.59
N GLN A 130 16.55 -5.04 4.91
CA GLN A 130 17.57 -4.76 5.92
C GLN A 130 18.32 -3.44 5.64
N VAL A 131 17.57 -2.37 5.39
CA VAL A 131 18.11 -1.03 5.12
C VAL A 131 17.75 -0.08 6.26
N GLY A 132 18.74 0.63 6.79
CA GLY A 132 18.56 1.61 7.86
C GLY A 132 19.08 3.00 7.49
N ILE A 133 18.39 4.03 7.98
CA ILE A 133 18.85 5.41 7.99
C ILE A 133 18.77 5.91 9.41
N GLU A 134 19.92 6.33 9.96
CA GLU A 134 20.02 6.71 11.35
C GLU A 134 20.89 7.97 11.53
N ASP A 135 20.63 8.70 12.63
CA ASP A 135 21.45 9.80 13.11
C ASP A 135 21.75 10.87 12.05
N LEU A 136 20.72 11.25 11.30
CA LEU A 136 20.85 12.14 10.15
C LEU A 136 19.95 13.37 10.27
N ARG A 137 20.48 14.54 9.96
CA ARG A 137 19.73 15.77 9.77
C ARG A 137 19.78 16.21 8.32
N GLY A 138 18.64 16.37 7.70
CA GLY A 138 18.46 16.98 6.37
C GLY A 138 17.84 18.38 6.51
N ASP A 139 18.39 19.35 5.78
CA ASP A 139 17.85 20.69 5.69
C ASP A 139 17.76 21.08 4.21
N SER A 140 16.53 21.22 3.72
CA SER A 140 16.30 21.56 2.32
C SER A 140 16.41 23.04 2.11
N GLU A 141 16.94 23.46 0.96
CA GLU A 141 17.02 24.84 0.57
C GLU A 141 15.61 25.46 0.48
N PHE A 142 15.34 26.47 1.28
CA PHE A 142 14.04 27.14 1.37
C PHE A 142 14.20 28.66 1.28
N ASP A 143 13.46 29.29 0.37
CA ASP A 143 13.40 30.76 0.27
C ASP A 143 12.05 31.29 0.81
N PRO A 144 12.03 31.90 2.00
CA PRO A 144 10.81 32.43 2.60
C PRO A 144 10.22 33.63 1.86
N LYS A 145 10.85 34.15 0.81
CA LYS A 145 10.35 35.27 0.00
C LYS A 145 9.45 34.80 -1.14
N ILE A 146 9.53 33.52 -1.53
CA ILE A 146 8.71 32.96 -2.60
C ILE A 146 7.28 32.81 -2.11
N LYS A 147 6.32 33.31 -2.89
CA LYS A 147 4.89 33.27 -2.59
C LYS A 147 4.11 32.74 -3.76
N ALA A 148 3.09 31.93 -3.50
CA ALA A 148 2.07 31.52 -4.44
C ALA A 148 0.74 32.20 -4.15
N ASP A 149 -0.15 32.29 -5.16
CA ASP A 149 -1.49 32.83 -5.00
C ASP A 149 -2.39 31.79 -4.31
N LEU A 150 -3.23 32.26 -3.40
CA LEU A 150 -4.30 31.45 -2.85
C LEU A 150 -5.30 31.06 -3.94
N GLU A 151 -5.83 29.85 -3.84
CA GLU A 151 -6.91 29.40 -4.69
C GLU A 151 -8.09 30.40 -4.62
N GLY A 152 -8.55 30.87 -5.81
CA GLY A 152 -9.54 31.92 -5.89
C GLY A 152 -8.99 33.37 -5.86
N GLY A 153 -7.68 33.58 -5.91
CA GLY A 153 -7.05 34.90 -6.13
C GLY A 153 -7.12 35.88 -4.98
N LYS A 154 -7.49 35.45 -3.76
CA LYS A 154 -7.69 36.33 -2.61
C LYS A 154 -6.50 36.41 -1.65
N GLY A 155 -5.31 36.51 -2.17
CA GLY A 155 -4.10 36.67 -1.37
C GLY A 155 -2.95 35.78 -1.79
N LYS A 156 -1.84 35.87 -1.06
CA LYS A 156 -0.62 35.11 -1.30
C LYS A 156 -0.20 34.41 0.00
N TYR A 157 0.34 33.21 -0.16
CA TYR A 157 0.97 32.47 0.94
C TYR A 157 2.43 32.13 0.59
N PHE A 158 3.24 31.90 1.61
CA PHE A 158 4.61 31.47 1.40
C PHE A 158 4.62 30.05 0.86
N SER A 159 5.25 29.84 -0.30
CA SER A 159 5.23 28.56 -1.00
C SER A 159 6.45 28.42 -1.90
N ASP A 160 7.57 28.15 -1.29
CA ASP A 160 8.73 27.66 -2.03
C ASP A 160 8.65 26.14 -2.13
N GLU A 161 8.23 25.62 -3.26
CA GLU A 161 8.02 24.18 -3.49
C GLU A 161 9.02 23.58 -4.48
N GLN A 162 9.88 24.42 -5.10
CA GLN A 162 10.82 23.98 -6.14
C GLN A 162 12.19 23.63 -5.55
N HIS A 163 12.19 22.74 -4.56
CA HIS A 163 13.40 22.24 -3.87
C HIS A 163 13.21 20.78 -3.47
N SER A 164 13.98 20.22 -2.52
CA SER A 164 13.75 18.86 -2.04
C SER A 164 12.36 18.75 -1.43
N TRP A 165 11.52 17.92 -2.09
CA TRP A 165 10.12 17.71 -1.74
C TRP A 165 9.97 16.71 -0.61
N GLU A 166 10.73 15.62 -0.72
CA GLU A 166 10.75 14.54 0.26
C GLU A 166 12.17 14.34 0.78
N PHE A 167 12.31 14.11 2.09
CA PHE A 167 13.60 13.80 2.66
C PHE A 167 14.01 12.36 2.37
N ILE A 168 13.18 11.39 2.75
CA ILE A 168 13.42 9.96 2.55
C ILE A 168 12.19 9.33 1.92
N THR A 169 12.35 8.58 0.82
CA THR A 169 11.31 7.72 0.26
C THR A 169 11.71 6.26 0.35
N ILE A 170 10.73 5.40 0.62
CA ILE A 170 10.93 3.95 0.76
C ILE A 170 9.95 3.25 -0.17
N ASN A 171 10.48 2.58 -1.22
CA ASN A 171 9.72 1.91 -2.25
C ASN A 171 10.25 0.50 -2.48
N PHE A 172 9.40 -0.49 -2.65
CA PHE A 172 9.80 -1.87 -2.91
C PHE A 172 10.87 -2.38 -1.94
N ALA A 173 10.67 -2.14 -0.66
CA ALA A 173 11.61 -2.48 0.40
C ALA A 173 10.90 -3.08 1.62
N GLU A 174 11.61 -3.87 2.40
CA GLU A 174 11.09 -4.46 3.62
C GLU A 174 12.14 -4.52 4.74
N ASN A 175 11.68 -4.63 5.99
CA ASN A 175 12.57 -4.57 7.15
C ASN A 175 13.48 -3.34 7.09
N VAL A 176 12.87 -2.18 6.87
CA VAL A 176 13.55 -0.89 6.79
C VAL A 176 13.31 -0.16 8.10
N TRP A 177 14.29 0.61 8.55
CA TRP A 177 14.10 1.49 9.70
C TRP A 177 14.66 2.88 9.45
N VAL A 178 14.00 3.87 10.02
CA VAL A 178 14.43 5.25 10.03
C VAL A 178 14.41 5.71 11.50
N ARG A 179 15.56 6.08 12.03
CA ARG A 179 15.72 6.38 13.44
C ARG A 179 16.59 7.64 13.64
N ASP A 180 16.21 8.47 14.62
CA ASP A 180 16.93 9.68 15.01
C ASP A 180 17.26 10.60 13.83
N VAL A 181 16.26 10.83 12.96
CA VAL A 181 16.38 11.72 11.81
C VAL A 181 15.61 13.02 12.02
N THR A 182 16.16 14.11 11.50
CA THR A 182 15.52 15.43 11.50
C THR A 182 15.37 15.93 10.08
N ALA A 183 14.14 16.22 9.65
CA ALA A 183 13.83 16.80 8.35
C ALA A 183 13.42 18.27 8.52
N ILE A 184 14.10 19.20 7.85
CA ILE A 184 13.83 20.64 7.93
C ILE A 184 13.59 21.19 6.54
N HIS A 185 12.56 22.01 6.37
CA HIS A 185 12.20 22.71 5.14
C HIS A 185 11.91 21.80 3.92
N PHE A 186 11.58 20.53 4.11
CA PHE A 186 11.10 19.68 3.00
C PHE A 186 9.67 20.06 2.64
N GLY A 187 9.36 20.11 1.36
CA GLY A 187 8.08 20.62 0.85
C GLY A 187 6.87 19.74 1.15
N TYR A 188 7.07 18.42 1.35
CA TYR A 188 5.99 17.46 1.54
C TYR A 188 6.16 16.58 2.78
N THR A 189 7.23 15.80 2.86
CA THR A 189 7.37 14.81 3.95
C THR A 189 8.80 14.54 4.37
N GLY A 190 8.96 14.19 5.65
CA GLY A 190 10.23 13.69 6.18
C GLY A 190 10.47 12.23 5.77
N VAL A 191 9.49 11.36 5.89
CA VAL A 191 9.58 9.94 5.48
C VAL A 191 8.31 9.55 4.74
N HIS A 192 8.46 9.09 3.51
CA HIS A 192 7.38 8.61 2.66
C HIS A 192 7.53 7.11 2.42
N VAL A 193 6.65 6.32 3.02
CA VAL A 193 6.55 4.87 2.79
C VAL A 193 5.52 4.63 1.71
N SER A 194 5.91 4.04 0.59
CA SER A 194 5.06 3.91 -0.60
C SER A 194 5.37 2.61 -1.36
N GLN A 195 4.63 2.36 -2.42
CA GLN A 195 4.84 1.31 -3.43
C GLN A 195 5.40 -0.01 -2.87
N ASP A 196 4.54 -0.80 -2.23
CA ASP A 196 4.86 -2.14 -1.75
C ASP A 196 6.04 -2.20 -0.75
N ALA A 197 6.30 -1.12 -0.03
CA ALA A 197 7.14 -1.16 1.14
C ALA A 197 6.37 -1.74 2.33
N ARG A 198 7.03 -2.57 3.14
CA ARG A 198 6.45 -3.20 4.32
C ARG A 198 7.45 -3.35 5.46
N TRP A 199 6.94 -3.45 6.69
CA TRP A 199 7.77 -3.57 7.89
C TRP A 199 8.83 -2.45 7.99
N VAL A 200 8.31 -1.21 7.93
CA VAL A 200 9.08 0.02 8.05
C VAL A 200 8.87 0.63 9.45
#